data_e1d86117e214a7ffed0fab19ad76e9e5
#
_entry.id   e1d86117e214a7ffed0fab19ad76e9e5
#
_cell.length_a   1.000
_cell.length_b   1.000
_cell.length_c   1.000
_cell.angle_alpha   90.00
_cell.angle_beta   90.00
_cell.angle_gamma   90.00
#
_symmetry.space_group_name_H-M   'P 1'
#
loop_
_entity.id
_entity.type
_entity.pdbx_description
1 polymer ?
#
loop_
_entity_poly.entity_id
_entity_poly.type
_entity_poly.pdbx_seq_one_letter_code
_entity_poly.pdbx_strand_id
1 'polypeptide(L)'
;MTTVTSDPDQATASTSRDRRPIYLAILNSDWLLILLPLASIALWVWGLFGANPRDMDDLGLLSLFGPTNVVALVLLAAGVIVGLQKRASEGLLALQLVTFLALVHATPAVLYGTARYAWAWKHVGIVDYILRHGAVDPMINVSSIYHNWPGFFAGSALLTAVAGRESLLTIATWAPFVFNLLNLVVLRFVLRGFTQDKRLIWLSLWFFFLINWVGQDYFSPQAMAYVLYLACVGVVIRGVPGWRRTMLFTLFAAAIAVSHQLTPIMLFIAVTGLVVLRRTRGWYLPIIAFVVPLAWALTVARSYAVPAISDFLATFGQPFHNANETLENATVNNFAQGLVVWGGRSVIALSAMVALIGVWRCWRNRDLQLTAVILMILPGTLLIITGFDGEILFRATLFAAPFIAFNAATAVIPSVGGRLRGQALAAIAVVTALFLPGFLLGYYGKERQNYFTPAEVQAAAWVSDHARPGSLLVEGSRNYPSQFSNYENFTYVPIDREPRDSWSAIVADPAGVLADWLRNPRYADSYVLITRSQGIEVDAHGPMPPGSLQGIETALRRSPQFQVALETGDATVFVLRSS
;
A
#
# COMPACT_ATOMS: atom_id res chain seq x y z
N MET A 1 -71.92 -39.85 -52.22
CA MET A 1 -71.25 -41.05 -51.69
C MET A 1 -69.76 -40.71 -51.58
N THR A 2 -69.31 -40.32 -50.44
CA THR A 2 -67.91 -40.18 -50.12
C THR A 2 -67.80 -40.37 -48.57
N THR A 3 -67.18 -41.44 -48.22
CA THR A 3 -66.97 -41.93 -46.87
C THR A 3 -65.93 -41.09 -46.16
N VAL A 4 -66.29 -40.61 -44.97
CA VAL A 4 -65.37 -40.03 -43.98
C VAL A 4 -64.77 -41.17 -43.17
N THR A 5 -63.46 -41.33 -43.23
CA THR A 5 -62.68 -42.15 -42.30
C THR A 5 -62.11 -41.25 -41.19
N SER A 6 -62.54 -41.54 -39.97
CA SER A 6 -62.01 -40.95 -38.75
C SER A 6 -60.68 -41.63 -38.37
N ASP A 7 -59.68 -40.82 -38.16
CA ASP A 7 -58.37 -41.22 -37.64
C ASP A 7 -58.31 -41.00 -36.13
N PRO A 8 -58.05 -42.02 -35.28
CA PRO A 8 -57.90 -41.88 -33.88
C PRO A 8 -56.42 -42.05 -33.47
N ASP A 9 -55.61 -40.98 -33.47
CA ASP A 9 -54.35 -41.00 -32.75
C ASP A 9 -53.99 -39.58 -32.29
N GLN A 10 -54.71 -39.09 -31.26
CA GLN A 10 -54.19 -38.01 -30.43
C GLN A 10 -53.30 -38.63 -29.31
N ALA A 11 -52.04 -38.85 -29.66
CA ALA A 11 -51.02 -39.19 -28.69
C ALA A 11 -50.80 -38.02 -27.69
N THR A 12 -51.09 -38.25 -26.46
CA THR A 12 -50.85 -37.41 -25.31
C THR A 12 -49.37 -37.02 -25.23
N ALA A 13 -49.05 -35.76 -25.62
CA ALA A 13 -47.75 -35.19 -25.35
C ALA A 13 -47.60 -35.03 -23.81
N SER A 14 -46.90 -35.96 -23.18
CA SER A 14 -46.42 -35.80 -21.81
C SER A 14 -45.43 -34.64 -21.74
N THR A 15 -45.85 -33.52 -21.20
CA THR A 15 -44.96 -32.46 -20.80
C THR A 15 -44.08 -32.99 -19.66
N SER A 16 -42.93 -33.55 -19.98
CA SER A 16 -41.88 -33.75 -19.01
C SER A 16 -41.42 -32.37 -18.54
N ARG A 17 -41.99 -31.89 -17.44
CA ARG A 17 -41.44 -30.78 -16.68
C ARG A 17 -40.01 -31.16 -16.32
N ASP A 18 -39.04 -30.63 -17.04
CA ASP A 18 -37.62 -30.70 -16.74
C ASP A 18 -37.44 -30.11 -15.31
N ARG A 19 -37.51 -30.97 -14.29
CA ARG A 19 -37.25 -30.62 -12.90
C ARG A 19 -35.76 -30.33 -12.80
N ARG A 20 -35.32 -29.17 -13.26
CA ARG A 20 -33.98 -28.70 -12.93
C ARG A 20 -33.86 -28.72 -11.40
N PRO A 21 -32.87 -29.41 -10.86
CA PRO A 21 -32.71 -29.52 -9.41
C PRO A 21 -32.63 -28.11 -8.80
N ILE A 22 -33.29 -27.91 -7.67
CA ILE A 22 -33.46 -26.62 -6.99
C ILE A 22 -32.09 -25.90 -6.80
N TYR A 23 -31.01 -26.64 -6.54
CA TYR A 23 -29.67 -26.07 -6.42
C TYR A 23 -29.19 -25.38 -7.71
N LEU A 24 -29.57 -25.87 -8.90
CA LEU A 24 -29.24 -25.23 -10.16
C LEU A 24 -30.04 -23.92 -10.38
N ALA A 25 -31.26 -23.85 -9.87
CA ALA A 25 -32.05 -22.61 -9.89
C ALA A 25 -31.48 -21.57 -8.92
N ILE A 26 -31.03 -21.99 -7.75
CA ILE A 26 -30.34 -21.15 -6.77
C ILE A 26 -29.02 -20.62 -7.33
N LEU A 27 -28.21 -21.49 -7.92
CA LEU A 27 -26.95 -21.08 -8.56
C LEU A 27 -27.14 -20.15 -9.75
N ASN A 28 -28.31 -20.16 -10.40
CA ASN A 28 -28.64 -19.28 -11.52
C ASN A 28 -29.23 -17.92 -11.14
N SER A 29 -29.55 -17.68 -9.87
CA SER A 29 -30.16 -16.40 -9.47
C SER A 29 -29.09 -15.35 -9.11
N ASP A 30 -29.30 -14.11 -9.52
CA ASP A 30 -28.36 -13.00 -9.26
C ASP A 30 -28.28 -12.62 -7.78
N TRP A 31 -29.32 -12.92 -6.99
CA TRP A 31 -29.34 -12.62 -5.58
C TRP A 31 -28.28 -13.38 -4.76
N LEU A 32 -27.79 -14.55 -5.25
CA LEU A 32 -26.64 -15.23 -4.66
C LEU A 32 -25.40 -14.32 -4.61
N LEU A 33 -25.17 -13.52 -5.65
CA LEU A 33 -24.04 -12.58 -5.71
C LEU A 33 -24.20 -11.36 -4.78
N ILE A 34 -25.37 -11.19 -4.17
CA ILE A 34 -25.63 -10.21 -3.11
C ILE A 34 -25.46 -10.88 -1.74
N LEU A 35 -25.93 -12.11 -1.60
CA LEU A 35 -25.84 -12.82 -0.31
C LEU A 35 -24.42 -13.20 0.07
N LEU A 36 -23.57 -13.59 -0.90
CA LEU A 36 -22.19 -13.97 -0.61
C LEU A 36 -21.38 -12.85 0.06
N PRO A 37 -21.34 -11.60 -0.44
CA PRO A 37 -20.67 -10.52 0.26
C PRO A 37 -21.31 -10.17 1.60
N LEU A 38 -22.64 -10.24 1.74
CA LEU A 38 -23.30 -9.99 3.02
C LEU A 38 -22.92 -11.07 4.06
N ALA A 39 -22.94 -12.34 3.67
CA ALA A 39 -22.48 -13.43 4.51
C ALA A 39 -20.99 -13.29 4.88
N SER A 40 -20.17 -12.87 3.92
CA SER A 40 -18.74 -12.61 4.17
C SER A 40 -18.53 -11.50 5.19
N ILE A 41 -19.27 -10.39 5.09
CA ILE A 41 -19.22 -9.30 6.08
C ILE A 41 -19.63 -9.84 7.46
N ALA A 42 -20.75 -10.56 7.55
CA ALA A 42 -21.23 -11.10 8.81
C ALA A 42 -20.22 -12.05 9.47
N LEU A 43 -19.65 -12.99 8.70
CA LEU A 43 -18.63 -13.93 9.19
C LEU A 43 -17.32 -13.23 9.56
N TRP A 44 -16.93 -12.19 8.82
CA TRP A 44 -15.73 -11.40 9.11
C TRP A 44 -15.86 -10.65 10.41
N VAL A 45 -16.98 -9.94 10.58
CA VAL A 45 -17.29 -9.20 11.83
C VAL A 45 -17.40 -10.18 13.00
N TRP A 46 -18.08 -11.32 12.82
CA TRP A 46 -18.17 -12.36 13.84
C TRP A 46 -16.79 -12.89 14.25
N GLY A 47 -15.93 -13.17 13.28
CA GLY A 47 -14.58 -13.70 13.53
C GLY A 47 -13.63 -12.74 14.25
N LEU A 48 -13.89 -11.43 14.14
CA LEU A 48 -13.10 -10.38 14.81
C LEU A 48 -13.85 -9.78 16.02
N PHE A 49 -15.04 -10.28 16.34
CA PHE A 49 -15.79 -9.75 17.47
C PHE A 49 -15.05 -10.02 18.79
N GLY A 50 -14.75 -8.95 19.51
CA GLY A 50 -13.96 -9.00 20.75
C GLY A 50 -12.45 -9.20 20.55
N ALA A 51 -11.95 -9.21 19.30
CA ALA A 51 -10.51 -9.28 19.05
C ALA A 51 -9.80 -8.05 19.61
N ASN A 52 -8.73 -8.28 20.37
CA ASN A 52 -7.89 -7.22 20.89
C ASN A 52 -6.59 -7.12 20.09
N PRO A 53 -6.29 -5.98 19.44
CA PRO A 53 -5.05 -5.81 18.67
C PRO A 53 -3.76 -6.02 19.49
N ARG A 54 -3.82 -5.93 20.82
CA ARG A 54 -2.67 -6.23 21.70
C ARG A 54 -2.28 -7.71 21.69
N ASP A 55 -3.22 -8.61 21.34
CA ASP A 55 -3.01 -10.06 21.33
C ASP A 55 -2.35 -10.55 20.03
N MET A 56 -2.02 -9.64 19.10
CA MET A 56 -1.28 -9.99 17.89
C MET A 56 0.09 -10.55 18.23
N ASP A 57 0.41 -11.70 17.61
CA ASP A 57 1.74 -12.29 17.63
C ASP A 57 2.61 -11.82 16.44
N ASP A 58 3.72 -12.51 16.18
CA ASP A 58 4.66 -12.17 15.12
C ASP A 58 4.14 -12.41 13.69
N LEU A 59 2.92 -12.95 13.52
CA LEU A 59 2.19 -12.98 12.24
C LEU A 59 1.27 -11.76 12.08
N GLY A 60 1.34 -10.79 12.99
CA GLY A 60 0.56 -9.56 12.95
C GLY A 60 -0.94 -9.83 13.03
N LEU A 61 -1.73 -9.09 12.24
CA LEU A 61 -3.19 -9.19 12.29
C LEU A 61 -3.72 -10.58 11.90
N LEU A 62 -2.94 -11.38 11.16
CA LEU A 62 -3.35 -12.74 10.81
C LEU A 62 -3.51 -13.65 12.01
N SER A 63 -2.79 -13.41 13.10
CA SER A 63 -2.89 -14.19 14.33
C SER A 63 -4.25 -14.07 15.02
N LEU A 64 -5.01 -13.01 14.69
CA LEU A 64 -6.36 -12.80 15.23
C LEU A 64 -7.45 -13.43 14.35
N PHE A 65 -7.09 -13.98 13.17
CA PHE A 65 -8.08 -14.55 12.26
C PHE A 65 -8.49 -15.97 12.68
N GLY A 66 -9.78 -16.15 12.86
CA GLY A 66 -10.38 -17.46 13.06
C GLY A 66 -10.84 -18.11 11.74
N PRO A 67 -11.35 -19.36 11.81
CA PRO A 67 -11.90 -20.06 10.63
C PRO A 67 -12.99 -19.29 9.89
N THR A 68 -13.77 -18.48 10.58
CA THR A 68 -14.85 -17.64 10.01
C THR A 68 -14.31 -16.57 9.07
N ASN A 69 -13.15 -15.98 9.39
CA ASN A 69 -12.48 -15.00 8.52
C ASN A 69 -11.98 -15.67 7.22
N VAL A 70 -11.44 -16.87 7.33
CA VAL A 70 -11.03 -17.66 6.16
C VAL A 70 -12.25 -18.00 5.29
N VAL A 71 -13.35 -18.46 5.88
CA VAL A 71 -14.60 -18.77 5.15
C VAL A 71 -15.14 -17.50 4.48
N ALA A 72 -15.11 -16.34 5.13
CA ALA A 72 -15.52 -15.07 4.53
C ALA A 72 -14.76 -14.74 3.23
N LEU A 73 -13.43 -14.90 3.23
CA LEU A 73 -12.60 -14.68 2.03
C LEU A 73 -12.87 -15.72 0.93
N VAL A 74 -13.10 -16.98 1.31
CA VAL A 74 -13.48 -18.05 0.37
C VAL A 74 -14.84 -17.77 -0.28
N LEU A 75 -15.82 -17.27 0.47
CA LEU A 75 -17.13 -16.88 -0.08
C LEU A 75 -17.01 -15.73 -1.06
N LEU A 76 -16.18 -14.74 -0.79
CA LEU A 76 -15.93 -13.63 -1.74
C LEU A 76 -15.24 -14.13 -3.01
N ALA A 77 -14.22 -14.98 -2.89
CA ALA A 77 -13.55 -15.60 -4.02
C ALA A 77 -14.56 -16.42 -4.86
N ALA A 78 -15.41 -17.21 -4.22
CA ALA A 78 -16.49 -17.94 -4.88
C ALA A 78 -17.47 -16.98 -5.58
N GLY A 79 -17.83 -15.85 -4.95
CA GLY A 79 -18.68 -14.82 -5.52
C GLY A 79 -18.08 -14.23 -6.80
N VAL A 80 -16.78 -13.93 -6.81
CA VAL A 80 -16.07 -13.47 -8.02
C VAL A 80 -16.12 -14.55 -9.11
N ILE A 81 -15.78 -15.79 -8.80
CA ILE A 81 -15.76 -16.92 -9.76
C ILE A 81 -17.16 -17.14 -10.37
N VAL A 82 -18.20 -17.19 -9.53
CA VAL A 82 -19.59 -17.35 -9.97
C VAL A 82 -20.04 -16.15 -10.80
N GLY A 83 -19.69 -14.93 -10.40
CA GLY A 83 -20.01 -13.71 -11.14
C GLY A 83 -19.36 -13.69 -12.54
N LEU A 84 -18.10 -14.11 -12.65
CA LEU A 84 -17.39 -14.24 -13.93
C LEU A 84 -18.00 -15.34 -14.81
N GLN A 85 -18.37 -16.48 -14.24
CA GLN A 85 -19.01 -17.59 -14.94
C GLN A 85 -20.37 -17.19 -15.54
N LYS A 86 -21.19 -16.49 -14.75
CA LYS A 86 -22.54 -16.03 -15.14
C LYS A 86 -22.51 -14.83 -16.07
N ARG A 87 -21.37 -14.17 -16.25
CA ARG A 87 -21.28 -12.86 -16.91
C ARG A 87 -22.15 -11.81 -16.18
N ALA A 88 -22.10 -11.82 -14.88
CA ALA A 88 -22.88 -10.92 -14.04
C ALA A 88 -22.70 -9.44 -14.44
N SER A 89 -23.61 -8.60 -13.99
CA SER A 89 -23.50 -7.16 -14.18
C SER A 89 -22.23 -6.61 -13.53
N GLU A 90 -21.70 -5.53 -14.06
CA GLU A 90 -20.50 -4.90 -13.49
C GLU A 90 -20.73 -4.43 -12.04
N GLY A 91 -21.95 -4.06 -11.69
CA GLY A 91 -22.31 -3.68 -10.31
C GLY A 91 -22.17 -4.84 -9.32
N LEU A 92 -22.57 -6.06 -9.71
CA LEU A 92 -22.44 -7.25 -8.85
C LEU A 92 -20.99 -7.69 -8.69
N LEU A 93 -20.15 -7.57 -9.74
CA LEU A 93 -18.72 -7.82 -9.65
C LEU A 93 -18.01 -6.74 -8.81
N ALA A 94 -18.40 -5.48 -8.97
CA ALA A 94 -17.92 -4.38 -8.15
C ALA A 94 -18.26 -4.60 -6.67
N LEU A 95 -19.48 -5.08 -6.36
CA LEU A 95 -19.89 -5.40 -4.99
C LEU A 95 -18.94 -6.43 -4.34
N GLN A 96 -18.54 -7.51 -5.05
CA GLN A 96 -17.58 -8.48 -4.52
C GLN A 96 -16.23 -7.81 -4.18
N LEU A 97 -15.69 -7.00 -5.11
CA LEU A 97 -14.39 -6.36 -4.92
C LEU A 97 -14.45 -5.26 -3.85
N VAL A 98 -15.47 -4.42 -3.84
CA VAL A 98 -15.63 -3.39 -2.80
C VAL A 98 -15.76 -4.02 -1.42
N THR A 99 -16.51 -5.14 -1.31
CA THR A 99 -16.58 -5.89 -0.05
C THR A 99 -15.20 -6.43 0.34
N PHE A 100 -14.45 -7.03 -0.58
CA PHE A 100 -13.09 -7.48 -0.31
C PHE A 100 -12.19 -6.32 0.19
N LEU A 101 -12.23 -5.17 -0.49
CA LEU A 101 -11.48 -3.99 -0.09
C LEU A 101 -11.90 -3.49 1.30
N ALA A 102 -13.20 -3.50 1.60
CA ALA A 102 -13.69 -3.11 2.92
C ALA A 102 -13.19 -4.08 4.01
N LEU A 103 -13.32 -5.40 3.79
CA LEU A 103 -12.87 -6.40 4.76
C LEU A 103 -11.36 -6.33 5.00
N VAL A 104 -10.56 -6.09 3.94
CA VAL A 104 -9.10 -6.07 4.08
C VAL A 104 -8.61 -4.69 4.52
N HIS A 105 -8.93 -3.63 3.78
CA HIS A 105 -8.28 -2.33 3.99
C HIS A 105 -8.95 -1.44 5.05
N ALA A 106 -10.23 -1.69 5.41
CA ALA A 106 -10.88 -0.96 6.50
C ALA A 106 -10.73 -1.64 7.87
N THR A 107 -10.41 -2.93 7.93
CA THR A 107 -10.28 -3.67 9.20
C THR A 107 -9.27 -3.03 10.17
N PRO A 108 -8.05 -2.62 9.78
CA PRO A 108 -7.15 -1.92 10.69
C PRO A 108 -7.73 -0.61 11.20
N ALA A 109 -8.41 0.17 10.36
CA ALA A 109 -9.03 1.42 10.78
C ALA A 109 -10.12 1.21 11.84
N VAL A 110 -10.92 0.15 11.71
CA VAL A 110 -11.98 -0.20 12.67
C VAL A 110 -11.40 -0.76 13.97
N LEU A 111 -10.42 -1.67 13.89
CA LEU A 111 -9.87 -2.33 15.07
C LEU A 111 -8.93 -1.42 15.88
N TYR A 112 -8.12 -0.60 15.20
CA TYR A 112 -7.12 0.23 15.87
C TYR A 112 -7.69 1.59 16.29
N GLY A 113 -8.71 2.08 15.61
CA GLY A 113 -9.28 3.41 15.85
C GLY A 113 -8.35 4.57 15.49
N THR A 114 -7.17 4.28 14.95
CA THR A 114 -6.15 5.27 14.59
C THR A 114 -5.35 4.82 13.36
N ALA A 115 -4.51 5.73 12.84
CA ALA A 115 -3.69 5.44 11.66
C ALA A 115 -2.63 4.37 11.96
N ARG A 116 -2.56 3.36 11.10
CA ARG A 116 -1.45 2.40 11.05
C ARG A 116 -0.26 3.03 10.34
N TYR A 117 0.94 2.51 10.56
CA TYR A 117 2.23 2.99 10.03
C TYR A 117 2.69 4.34 10.59
N ALA A 118 3.89 4.36 11.14
CA ALA A 118 4.51 5.57 11.67
C ALA A 118 4.60 6.71 10.63
N TRP A 119 4.80 6.36 9.35
CA TRP A 119 4.84 7.33 8.28
C TRP A 119 3.51 8.07 8.05
N ALA A 120 2.36 7.44 8.31
CA ALA A 120 1.08 8.15 8.22
C ALA A 120 0.98 9.28 9.25
N TRP A 121 1.51 9.06 10.47
CA TRP A 121 1.57 10.07 11.53
C TRP A 121 2.49 11.24 11.14
N LYS A 122 3.68 10.94 10.61
CA LYS A 122 4.61 11.97 10.13
C LYS A 122 3.99 12.81 9.01
N HIS A 123 3.24 12.18 8.11
CA HIS A 123 2.52 12.89 7.04
C HIS A 123 1.40 13.78 7.59
N VAL A 124 0.70 13.36 8.64
CA VAL A 124 -0.25 14.23 9.36
C VAL A 124 0.45 15.44 9.94
N GLY A 125 1.66 15.26 10.50
CA GLY A 125 2.46 16.37 11.03
C GLY A 125 2.88 17.41 9.98
N ILE A 126 3.20 16.99 8.74
CA ILE A 126 3.46 17.94 7.65
C ILE A 126 2.22 18.79 7.35
N VAL A 127 1.03 18.17 7.38
CA VAL A 127 -0.23 18.90 7.20
C VAL A 127 -0.49 19.85 8.37
N ASP A 128 -0.26 19.40 9.61
CA ASP A 128 -0.36 20.22 10.82
C ASP A 128 0.56 21.44 10.75
N TYR A 129 1.82 21.24 10.33
CA TYR A 129 2.76 22.34 10.11
C TYR A 129 2.19 23.38 9.14
N ILE A 130 1.70 22.95 7.98
CA ILE A 130 1.14 23.86 6.96
C ILE A 130 -0.11 24.58 7.51
N LEU A 131 -0.96 23.92 8.28
CA LEU A 131 -2.13 24.54 8.90
C LEU A 131 -1.75 25.62 9.92
N ARG A 132 -0.72 25.37 10.74
CA ARG A 132 -0.26 26.33 11.78
C ARG A 132 0.49 27.52 11.18
N HIS A 133 1.31 27.30 10.14
CA HIS A 133 2.19 28.34 9.59
C HIS A 133 1.66 28.99 8.31
N GLY A 134 0.62 28.40 7.67
CA GLY A 134 0.10 28.87 6.38
C GLY A 134 1.07 28.70 5.21
N ALA A 135 2.22 28.05 5.42
CA ALA A 135 3.29 27.89 4.44
C ALA A 135 4.11 26.62 4.70
N VAL A 136 4.96 26.26 3.73
CA VAL A 136 6.02 25.27 3.90
C VAL A 136 7.34 25.95 4.18
N ASP A 137 8.28 25.25 4.80
CA ASP A 137 9.66 25.68 4.98
C ASP A 137 10.62 24.68 4.32
N PRO A 138 11.06 24.93 3.07
CA PRO A 138 11.96 24.04 2.34
C PRO A 138 13.37 23.93 2.95
N MET A 139 13.70 24.77 3.92
CA MET A 139 15.00 24.78 4.61
C MET A 139 14.96 24.03 5.95
N ILE A 140 13.81 23.56 6.37
CA ILE A 140 13.68 22.77 7.60
C ILE A 140 14.43 21.44 7.48
N ASN A 141 15.21 21.07 8.48
CA ASN A 141 16.03 19.84 8.44
C ASN A 141 15.18 18.56 8.57
N VAL A 142 14.19 18.61 9.46
CA VAL A 142 13.29 17.47 9.71
C VAL A 142 12.27 17.38 8.58
N SER A 143 12.20 16.20 7.92
CA SER A 143 11.24 15.97 6.85
C SER A 143 11.29 16.96 5.69
N SER A 144 12.47 17.55 5.41
CA SER A 144 12.71 18.57 4.38
C SER A 144 12.21 18.19 2.99
N ILE A 145 12.29 16.91 2.63
CA ILE A 145 11.81 16.38 1.35
C ILE A 145 10.32 16.70 1.13
N TYR A 146 9.48 16.63 2.17
CA TYR A 146 8.04 16.87 2.06
C TYR A 146 7.69 18.34 1.95
N HIS A 147 8.54 19.24 2.49
CA HIS A 147 8.43 20.68 2.30
C HIS A 147 8.84 21.12 0.89
N ASN A 148 9.66 20.32 0.22
CA ASN A 148 10.07 20.55 -1.17
C ASN A 148 9.08 19.95 -2.21
N TRP A 149 8.24 18.96 -1.80
CA TRP A 149 7.15 18.38 -2.60
C TRP A 149 5.80 18.45 -1.85
N PRO A 150 5.30 19.66 -1.55
CA PRO A 150 4.17 19.85 -0.63
C PRO A 150 2.79 19.63 -1.24
N GLY A 151 2.66 19.35 -2.53
CA GLY A 151 1.36 19.39 -3.23
C GLY A 151 0.28 18.53 -2.58
N PHE A 152 0.59 17.29 -2.20
CA PHE A 152 -0.32 16.41 -1.47
C PHE A 152 -0.69 16.98 -0.09
N PHE A 153 0.28 17.49 0.65
CA PHE A 153 0.10 18.01 2.01
C PHE A 153 -0.65 19.32 2.02
N ALA A 154 -0.32 20.24 1.11
CA ALA A 154 -1.03 21.51 0.95
C ALA A 154 -2.51 21.30 0.54
N GLY A 155 -2.75 20.36 -0.40
CA GLY A 155 -4.11 19.97 -0.77
C GLY A 155 -4.87 19.36 0.41
N SER A 156 -4.21 18.55 1.23
CA SER A 156 -4.78 17.96 2.44
C SER A 156 -5.03 19.01 3.52
N ALA A 157 -4.14 19.98 3.71
CA ALA A 157 -4.34 21.10 4.62
C ALA A 157 -5.55 21.96 4.22
N LEU A 158 -5.67 22.27 2.92
CA LEU A 158 -6.83 22.99 2.39
C LEU A 158 -8.14 22.22 2.64
N LEU A 159 -8.14 20.89 2.38
CA LEU A 159 -9.29 20.04 2.64
C LEU A 159 -9.67 20.06 4.12
N THR A 160 -8.69 20.00 5.03
CA THR A 160 -8.89 20.04 6.48
C THR A 160 -9.52 21.37 6.91
N ALA A 161 -8.96 22.48 6.44
CA ALA A 161 -9.44 23.82 6.73
C ALA A 161 -10.87 24.03 6.22
N VAL A 162 -11.17 23.64 4.97
CA VAL A 162 -12.52 23.73 4.38
C VAL A 162 -13.52 22.85 5.13
N ALA A 163 -13.09 21.66 5.58
CA ALA A 163 -13.94 20.76 6.38
C ALA A 163 -14.13 21.21 7.84
N GLY A 164 -13.48 22.28 8.28
CA GLY A 164 -13.55 22.78 9.67
C GLY A 164 -13.00 21.77 10.68
N ARG A 165 -12.01 20.96 10.30
CA ARG A 165 -11.40 19.94 11.16
C ARG A 165 -10.09 20.45 11.75
N GLU A 166 -9.83 20.11 13.02
CA GLU A 166 -8.57 20.43 13.70
C GLU A 166 -7.44 19.48 13.31
N SER A 167 -7.79 18.23 12.95
CA SER A 167 -6.81 17.20 12.60
C SER A 167 -7.27 16.33 11.43
N LEU A 168 -6.30 15.89 10.65
CA LEU A 168 -6.48 14.97 9.52
C LEU A 168 -6.37 13.49 9.92
N LEU A 169 -6.16 13.17 11.19
CA LEU A 169 -5.86 11.81 11.64
C LEU A 169 -6.96 10.81 11.26
N THR A 170 -8.24 11.19 11.38
CA THR A 170 -9.36 10.34 10.96
C THR A 170 -9.30 10.02 9.47
N ILE A 171 -8.99 11.01 8.62
CA ILE A 171 -8.86 10.80 7.17
C ILE A 171 -7.65 9.91 6.88
N ALA A 172 -6.53 10.11 7.56
CA ALA A 172 -5.34 9.28 7.43
C ALA A 172 -5.59 7.83 7.83
N THR A 173 -6.41 7.60 8.85
CA THR A 173 -6.83 6.27 9.32
C THR A 173 -7.57 5.48 8.22
N TRP A 174 -8.46 6.14 7.47
CA TRP A 174 -9.25 5.51 6.40
C TRP A 174 -8.58 5.56 5.02
N ALA A 175 -7.42 6.19 4.90
CA ALA A 175 -6.72 6.36 3.62
C ALA A 175 -6.47 5.04 2.88
N PRO A 176 -6.08 3.91 3.52
CA PRO A 176 -5.89 2.64 2.81
C PRO A 176 -7.13 2.17 2.07
N PHE A 177 -8.29 2.25 2.69
CA PHE A 177 -9.55 1.88 2.06
C PHE A 177 -9.92 2.83 0.91
N VAL A 178 -9.80 4.14 1.13
CA VAL A 178 -10.14 5.16 0.14
C VAL A 178 -9.24 5.08 -1.09
N PHE A 179 -7.92 4.96 -0.92
CA PHE A 179 -6.99 4.83 -2.05
C PHE A 179 -7.20 3.54 -2.83
N ASN A 180 -7.55 2.43 -2.18
CA ASN A 180 -7.87 1.20 -2.91
C ASN A 180 -9.20 1.29 -3.67
N LEU A 181 -10.19 2.02 -3.19
CA LEU A 181 -11.39 2.35 -3.97
C LEU A 181 -11.07 3.22 -5.20
N LEU A 182 -10.22 4.23 -5.03
CA LEU A 182 -9.74 5.06 -6.16
C LEU A 182 -8.96 4.21 -7.17
N ASN A 183 -8.08 3.32 -6.70
CA ASN A 183 -7.37 2.37 -7.56
C ASN A 183 -8.33 1.45 -8.33
N LEU A 184 -9.41 0.95 -7.71
CA LEU A 184 -10.43 0.15 -8.39
C LEU A 184 -11.05 0.91 -9.59
N VAL A 185 -11.42 2.18 -9.37
CA VAL A 185 -12.03 3.01 -10.40
C VAL A 185 -11.05 3.31 -11.54
N VAL A 186 -9.83 3.75 -11.19
CA VAL A 186 -8.82 4.16 -12.17
C VAL A 186 -8.27 2.96 -12.94
N LEU A 187 -8.03 1.83 -12.28
CA LEU A 187 -7.57 0.62 -12.95
C LEU A 187 -8.63 0.06 -13.90
N ARG A 188 -9.91 0.08 -13.52
CA ARG A 188 -10.98 -0.27 -14.46
C ARG A 188 -10.97 0.62 -15.69
N PHE A 189 -10.69 1.92 -15.53
CA PHE A 189 -10.51 2.84 -16.66
C PHE A 189 -9.30 2.46 -17.52
N VAL A 190 -8.15 2.16 -16.93
CA VAL A 190 -6.93 1.70 -17.62
C VAL A 190 -7.17 0.41 -18.40
N LEU A 191 -7.71 -0.62 -17.73
CA LEU A 191 -7.91 -1.96 -18.30
C LEU A 191 -8.87 -1.97 -19.50
N ARG A 192 -9.84 -1.06 -19.53
CA ARG A 192 -10.68 -0.82 -20.69
C ARG A 192 -9.92 -0.28 -21.92
N GLY A 193 -8.70 0.16 -21.77
CA GLY A 193 -7.80 0.49 -22.86
C GLY A 193 -7.16 -0.73 -23.53
N PHE A 194 -7.15 -1.89 -22.86
CA PHE A 194 -6.59 -3.14 -23.39
C PHE A 194 -7.65 -4.08 -23.93
N THR A 195 -8.84 -4.12 -23.30
CA THR A 195 -9.89 -5.07 -23.65
C THR A 195 -11.28 -4.53 -23.37
N GLN A 196 -12.29 -5.07 -24.08
CA GLN A 196 -13.71 -4.86 -23.81
C GLN A 196 -14.36 -6.08 -23.12
N ASP A 197 -13.63 -7.18 -22.94
CA ASP A 197 -14.16 -8.35 -22.19
C ASP A 197 -14.22 -8.02 -20.70
N LYS A 198 -15.45 -7.83 -20.19
CA LYS A 198 -15.71 -7.51 -18.78
C LYS A 198 -15.10 -8.54 -17.83
N ARG A 199 -15.09 -9.83 -18.20
CA ARG A 199 -14.54 -10.89 -17.35
C ARG A 199 -13.03 -10.72 -17.16
N LEU A 200 -12.32 -10.41 -18.26
CA LEU A 200 -10.89 -10.17 -18.20
C LEU A 200 -10.57 -8.92 -17.37
N ILE A 201 -11.36 -7.84 -17.51
CA ILE A 201 -11.20 -6.63 -16.71
C ILE A 201 -11.38 -6.95 -15.21
N TRP A 202 -12.49 -7.60 -14.83
CA TRP A 202 -12.80 -7.85 -13.43
C TRP A 202 -11.89 -8.90 -12.80
N LEU A 203 -11.44 -9.91 -13.55
CA LEU A 203 -10.42 -10.84 -13.07
C LEU A 203 -9.05 -10.16 -12.89
N SER A 204 -8.68 -9.26 -13.78
CA SER A 204 -7.45 -8.47 -13.64
C SER A 204 -7.49 -7.58 -12.39
N LEU A 205 -8.63 -6.96 -12.09
CA LEU A 205 -8.84 -6.19 -10.86
C LEU A 205 -8.74 -7.09 -9.63
N TRP A 206 -9.37 -8.26 -9.65
CA TRP A 206 -9.29 -9.24 -8.56
C TRP A 206 -7.84 -9.65 -8.30
N PHE A 207 -7.11 -10.02 -9.33
CA PHE A 207 -5.70 -10.40 -9.20
C PHE A 207 -4.82 -9.24 -8.75
N PHE A 208 -5.08 -8.01 -9.22
CA PHE A 208 -4.35 -6.84 -8.75
C PHE A 208 -4.47 -6.68 -7.23
N PHE A 209 -5.67 -6.76 -6.68
CA PHE A 209 -5.86 -6.61 -5.23
C PHE A 209 -5.32 -7.80 -4.41
N LEU A 210 -5.09 -8.95 -5.04
CA LEU A 210 -4.43 -10.09 -4.40
C LEU A 210 -2.90 -10.06 -4.48
N ILE A 211 -2.31 -9.18 -5.29
CA ILE A 211 -0.86 -9.07 -5.40
C ILE A 211 -0.30 -7.73 -4.89
N ASN A 212 -1.15 -6.74 -4.66
CA ASN A 212 -0.76 -5.39 -4.22
C ASN A 212 -0.59 -5.33 -2.69
N TRP A 213 0.39 -6.08 -2.16
CA TRP A 213 0.68 -6.14 -0.72
C TRP A 213 1.69 -5.10 -0.24
N VAL A 214 2.32 -4.36 -1.14
CA VAL A 214 3.46 -3.46 -0.85
C VAL A 214 3.12 -2.36 0.16
N GLY A 215 1.83 -2.18 0.52
CA GLY A 215 1.40 -1.31 1.61
C GLY A 215 1.65 0.19 1.36
N GLN A 216 1.64 0.64 0.11
CA GLN A 216 1.80 2.05 -0.26
C GLN A 216 0.45 2.77 -0.41
N ASP A 217 -0.57 2.26 0.25
CA ASP A 217 -1.95 2.76 0.23
C ASP A 217 -2.30 3.62 1.46
N TYR A 218 -1.38 3.80 2.41
CA TYR A 218 -1.60 4.67 3.57
C TYR A 218 -1.66 6.15 3.17
N PHE A 219 -1.98 7.03 4.11
CA PHE A 219 -2.02 8.49 3.89
C PHE A 219 -0.62 8.99 3.49
N SER A 220 -0.37 9.05 2.19
CA SER A 220 0.95 9.38 1.64
C SER A 220 0.87 10.05 0.27
N PRO A 221 1.86 10.90 -0.06
CA PRO A 221 1.97 11.47 -1.41
C PRO A 221 2.15 10.40 -2.50
N GLN A 222 2.80 9.27 -2.18
CA GLN A 222 2.95 8.14 -3.09
C GLN A 222 1.60 7.52 -3.47
N ALA A 223 0.69 7.33 -2.52
CA ALA A 223 -0.63 6.74 -2.80
C ALA A 223 -1.44 7.60 -3.77
N MET A 224 -1.48 8.92 -3.55
CA MET A 224 -2.14 9.87 -4.46
C MET A 224 -1.45 9.91 -5.81
N ALA A 225 -0.11 10.04 -5.83
CA ALA A 225 0.66 10.11 -7.07
C ALA A 225 0.50 8.83 -7.92
N TYR A 226 0.36 7.67 -7.29
CA TYR A 226 0.11 6.41 -7.98
C TYR A 226 -1.26 6.37 -8.68
N VAL A 227 -2.33 6.83 -8.03
CA VAL A 227 -3.65 6.99 -8.65
C VAL A 227 -3.58 7.92 -9.86
N LEU A 228 -2.89 9.06 -9.73
CA LEU A 228 -2.73 10.03 -10.82
C LEU A 228 -1.85 9.48 -11.97
N TYR A 229 -0.81 8.71 -11.66
CA TYR A 229 0.00 7.99 -12.64
C TYR A 229 -0.85 7.03 -13.47
N LEU A 230 -1.66 6.21 -12.82
CA LEU A 230 -2.58 5.30 -13.49
C LEU A 230 -3.60 6.06 -14.35
N ALA A 231 -4.09 7.20 -13.88
CA ALA A 231 -4.98 8.06 -14.65
C ALA A 231 -4.28 8.61 -15.92
N CYS A 232 -3.02 9.07 -15.82
CA CYS A 232 -2.20 9.49 -16.97
C CYS A 232 -2.05 8.35 -17.97
N VAL A 233 -1.65 7.16 -17.52
CA VAL A 233 -1.52 5.97 -18.38
C VAL A 233 -2.85 5.65 -19.04
N GLY A 234 -3.96 5.67 -18.30
CA GLY A 234 -5.31 5.43 -18.82
C GLY A 234 -5.72 6.44 -19.89
N VAL A 235 -5.45 7.73 -19.70
CA VAL A 235 -5.73 8.80 -20.67
C VAL A 235 -4.94 8.57 -21.99
N VAL A 236 -3.68 8.10 -21.87
CA VAL A 236 -2.82 7.82 -23.02
C VAL A 236 -3.28 6.60 -23.80
N ILE A 237 -3.48 5.45 -23.11
CA ILE A 237 -3.79 4.18 -23.78
C ILE A 237 -5.22 4.10 -24.32
N ARG A 238 -6.17 4.81 -23.69
CA ARG A 238 -7.56 4.90 -24.19
C ARG A 238 -7.74 5.84 -25.36
N GLY A 239 -6.68 6.57 -25.74
CA GLY A 239 -6.72 7.47 -26.86
C GLY A 239 -7.72 8.61 -26.67
N VAL A 240 -7.82 9.20 -25.47
CA VAL A 240 -8.63 10.40 -25.24
C VAL A 240 -8.27 11.45 -26.29
N PRO A 241 -9.24 12.03 -27.03
CA PRO A 241 -8.93 12.81 -28.21
C PRO A 241 -8.39 14.22 -27.92
N GLY A 242 -7.48 14.69 -28.79
CA GLY A 242 -7.10 16.09 -28.96
C GLY A 242 -6.60 16.79 -27.70
N TRP A 243 -7.06 18.04 -27.51
CA TRP A 243 -6.67 18.92 -26.42
C TRP A 243 -7.02 18.39 -25.02
N ARG A 244 -8.12 17.63 -24.90
CA ARG A 244 -8.55 17.03 -23.62
C ARG A 244 -7.49 16.08 -23.07
N ARG A 245 -6.85 15.27 -23.94
CA ARG A 245 -5.75 14.40 -23.54
C ARG A 245 -4.58 15.20 -22.98
N THR A 246 -4.16 16.23 -23.70
CA THR A 246 -3.04 17.08 -23.30
C THR A 246 -3.34 17.79 -21.99
N MET A 247 -4.52 18.38 -21.87
CA MET A 247 -4.95 19.08 -20.65
C MET A 247 -4.97 18.14 -19.42
N LEU A 248 -5.66 17.01 -19.51
CA LEU A 248 -5.75 16.05 -18.39
C LEU A 248 -4.39 15.48 -18.04
N PHE A 249 -3.59 15.10 -19.05
CA PHE A 249 -2.25 14.59 -18.83
C PHE A 249 -1.36 15.64 -18.13
N THR A 250 -1.35 16.88 -18.60
CA THR A 250 -0.55 17.95 -18.01
C THR A 250 -1.00 18.27 -16.59
N LEU A 251 -2.31 18.33 -16.33
CA LEU A 251 -2.85 18.56 -14.99
C LEU A 251 -2.40 17.47 -14.00
N PHE A 252 -2.56 16.19 -14.39
CA PHE A 252 -2.17 15.09 -13.52
C PHE A 252 -0.64 15.01 -13.37
N ALA A 253 0.12 15.22 -14.44
CA ALA A 253 1.58 15.23 -14.38
C ALA A 253 2.10 16.38 -13.48
N ALA A 254 1.48 17.56 -13.53
CA ALA A 254 1.80 18.67 -12.65
C ALA A 254 1.47 18.33 -11.18
N ALA A 255 0.29 17.76 -10.91
CA ALA A 255 -0.08 17.33 -9.56
C ALA A 255 0.87 16.27 -9.00
N ILE A 256 1.33 15.33 -9.83
CA ILE A 256 2.36 14.35 -9.46
C ILE A 256 3.69 15.06 -9.17
N ALA A 257 4.12 15.98 -10.04
CA ALA A 257 5.41 16.66 -9.95
C ALA A 257 5.56 17.49 -8.68
N VAL A 258 4.49 18.12 -8.21
CA VAL A 258 4.50 18.93 -6.98
C VAL A 258 4.30 18.11 -5.70
N SER A 259 3.91 16.82 -5.83
CA SER A 259 3.56 15.96 -4.69
C SER A 259 4.57 14.86 -4.41
N HIS A 260 5.32 14.36 -5.41
CA HIS A 260 6.17 13.19 -5.23
C HIS A 260 7.38 13.20 -6.18
N GLN A 261 8.56 12.78 -5.69
CA GLN A 261 9.80 12.86 -6.47
C GLN A 261 10.01 11.68 -7.45
N LEU A 262 9.61 10.45 -7.09
CA LEU A 262 9.87 9.25 -7.91
C LEU A 262 8.82 9.01 -8.99
N THR A 263 7.54 9.26 -8.69
CA THR A 263 6.44 8.97 -9.62
C THR A 263 6.54 9.71 -10.95
N PRO A 264 7.03 10.99 -11.02
CA PRO A 264 7.29 11.65 -12.29
C PRO A 264 8.30 10.92 -13.17
N ILE A 265 9.35 10.35 -12.58
CA ILE A 265 10.37 9.56 -13.29
C ILE A 265 9.70 8.34 -13.94
N MET A 266 8.88 7.61 -13.17
CA MET A 266 8.14 6.47 -13.71
C MET A 266 7.14 6.86 -14.79
N LEU A 267 6.45 8.01 -14.64
CA LEU A 267 5.55 8.52 -15.66
C LEU A 267 6.31 8.84 -16.97
N PHE A 268 7.45 9.50 -16.87
CA PHE A 268 8.33 9.79 -18.01
C PHE A 268 8.77 8.49 -18.71
N ILE A 269 9.24 7.48 -17.97
CA ILE A 269 9.65 6.17 -18.51
C ILE A 269 8.48 5.49 -19.24
N ALA A 270 7.32 5.41 -18.59
CA ALA A 270 6.15 4.73 -19.14
C ALA A 270 5.69 5.37 -20.46
N VAL A 271 5.55 6.70 -20.47
CA VAL A 271 5.05 7.41 -21.65
C VAL A 271 6.09 7.45 -22.77
N THR A 272 7.38 7.61 -22.44
CA THR A 272 8.49 7.51 -23.40
C THR A 272 8.51 6.13 -24.07
N GLY A 273 8.43 5.07 -23.27
CA GLY A 273 8.37 3.71 -23.80
C GLY A 273 7.18 3.49 -24.74
N LEU A 274 6.00 4.01 -24.39
CA LEU A 274 4.81 3.91 -25.25
C LEU A 274 4.97 4.69 -26.57
N VAL A 275 5.63 5.86 -26.54
CA VAL A 275 5.89 6.67 -27.75
C VAL A 275 6.95 6.02 -28.64
N VAL A 276 8.10 5.63 -28.07
CA VAL A 276 9.22 4.99 -28.80
C VAL A 276 8.78 3.69 -29.46
N LEU A 277 8.00 2.89 -28.75
CA LEU A 277 7.45 1.63 -29.27
C LEU A 277 6.15 1.84 -30.08
N ARG A 278 5.84 3.07 -30.47
CA ARG A 278 4.72 3.48 -31.33
C ARG A 278 3.34 3.02 -30.85
N ARG A 279 3.15 2.95 -29.53
CA ARG A 279 1.86 2.59 -28.89
C ARG A 279 0.93 3.78 -28.71
N THR A 280 1.46 5.00 -28.81
CA THR A 280 0.69 6.24 -28.82
C THR A 280 1.29 7.23 -29.82
N ARG A 281 0.44 8.14 -30.35
CA ARG A 281 0.86 9.23 -31.25
C ARG A 281 1.24 10.53 -30.51
N GLY A 282 1.22 10.54 -29.19
CA GLY A 282 1.47 11.73 -28.36
C GLY A 282 2.96 11.98 -28.13
N TRP A 283 3.77 12.19 -29.17
CA TRP A 283 5.23 12.40 -29.10
C TRP A 283 5.66 13.51 -28.12
N TYR A 284 4.80 14.49 -27.84
CA TYR A 284 5.03 15.60 -26.91
C TYR A 284 4.76 15.23 -25.45
N LEU A 285 4.08 14.14 -25.16
CA LEU A 285 3.75 13.73 -23.79
C LEU A 285 4.98 13.40 -22.92
N PRO A 286 6.03 12.73 -23.45
CA PRO A 286 7.30 12.58 -22.73
C PRO A 286 7.95 13.92 -22.40
N ILE A 287 7.83 14.92 -23.28
CA ILE A 287 8.39 16.27 -23.03
C ILE A 287 7.68 16.91 -21.83
N ILE A 288 6.35 16.83 -21.77
CA ILE A 288 5.57 17.33 -20.61
C ILE A 288 5.97 16.56 -19.34
N ALA A 289 6.01 15.21 -19.40
CA ALA A 289 6.37 14.37 -18.26
C ALA A 289 7.80 14.60 -17.75
N PHE A 290 8.70 15.12 -18.58
CA PHE A 290 10.07 15.47 -18.20
C PHE A 290 10.21 16.93 -17.75
N VAL A 291 9.70 17.87 -18.54
CA VAL A 291 9.92 19.31 -18.30
C VAL A 291 9.21 19.81 -17.05
N VAL A 292 7.97 19.35 -16.79
CA VAL A 292 7.20 19.82 -15.63
C VAL A 292 7.88 19.47 -14.30
N PRO A 293 8.24 18.20 -14.02
CA PRO A 293 8.93 17.87 -12.77
C PRO A 293 10.36 18.41 -12.71
N LEU A 294 11.07 18.52 -13.85
CA LEU A 294 12.39 19.13 -13.88
C LEU A 294 12.33 20.62 -13.52
N ALA A 295 11.36 21.35 -14.05
CA ALA A 295 11.14 22.74 -13.68
C ALA A 295 10.86 22.90 -12.18
N TRP A 296 10.01 22.02 -11.61
CA TRP A 296 9.76 22.00 -10.17
C TRP A 296 11.04 21.74 -9.37
N ALA A 297 11.79 20.71 -9.73
CA ALA A 297 13.02 20.32 -9.03
C ALA A 297 14.11 21.41 -9.08
N LEU A 298 14.25 22.14 -10.20
CA LEU A 298 15.26 23.17 -10.37
C LEU A 298 14.84 24.56 -9.83
N THR A 299 13.57 24.74 -9.51
CA THR A 299 13.05 26.01 -8.97
C THR A 299 12.65 25.85 -7.51
N VAL A 300 11.48 25.31 -7.22
CA VAL A 300 10.90 25.24 -5.89
C VAL A 300 11.64 24.23 -5.00
N ALA A 301 11.95 23.04 -5.51
CA ALA A 301 12.62 21.97 -4.76
C ALA A 301 14.17 22.02 -4.87
N ARG A 302 14.74 23.12 -5.37
CA ARG A 302 16.18 23.23 -5.67
C ARG A 302 17.07 22.98 -4.45
N SER A 303 16.66 23.46 -3.28
CA SER A 303 17.41 23.29 -2.03
C SER A 303 17.62 21.83 -1.64
N TYR A 304 16.70 20.96 -2.01
CA TYR A 304 16.80 19.52 -1.81
C TYR A 304 17.34 18.78 -3.05
N ALA A 305 16.81 19.09 -4.22
CA ALA A 305 17.10 18.34 -5.44
C ALA A 305 18.57 18.44 -5.89
N VAL A 306 19.19 19.61 -5.77
CA VAL A 306 20.59 19.79 -6.22
C VAL A 306 21.59 19.01 -5.35
N PRO A 307 21.54 19.06 -4.02
CA PRO A 307 22.39 18.19 -3.19
C PRO A 307 22.17 16.68 -3.42
N ALA A 308 20.93 16.25 -3.68
CA ALA A 308 20.60 14.85 -3.91
C ALA A 308 21.11 14.28 -5.26
N ILE A 309 21.62 15.12 -6.18
CA ILE A 309 22.16 14.66 -7.47
C ILE A 309 23.36 13.71 -7.27
N SER A 310 24.24 13.97 -6.30
CA SER A 310 25.39 13.11 -6.02
C SER A 310 24.97 11.70 -5.63
N ASP A 311 23.98 11.56 -4.76
CA ASP A 311 23.46 10.29 -4.27
C ASP A 311 22.73 9.53 -5.38
N PHE A 312 21.99 10.26 -6.20
CA PHE A 312 21.35 9.70 -7.39
C PHE A 312 22.39 9.14 -8.38
N LEU A 313 23.47 9.88 -8.66
CA LEU A 313 24.52 9.43 -9.56
C LEU A 313 25.34 8.28 -8.98
N ALA A 314 25.48 8.20 -7.67
CA ALA A 314 26.20 7.11 -7.01
C ALA A 314 25.51 5.75 -7.19
N THR A 315 24.19 5.70 -7.29
CA THR A 315 23.40 4.47 -7.48
C THR A 315 23.02 4.20 -8.93
N PHE A 316 23.25 5.17 -9.83
CA PHE A 316 22.91 5.05 -11.25
C PHE A 316 23.75 3.97 -11.94
N GLY A 317 23.09 3.13 -12.73
CA GLY A 317 23.74 2.06 -13.50
C GLY A 317 24.09 0.81 -12.70
N GLN A 318 23.60 0.68 -11.45
CA GLN A 318 23.89 -0.45 -10.54
C GLN A 318 22.65 -1.30 -10.22
N PRO A 319 21.95 -1.90 -11.22
CA PRO A 319 20.66 -2.55 -10.98
C PRO A 319 20.69 -3.71 -9.99
N PHE A 320 21.78 -4.46 -9.96
CA PHE A 320 21.93 -5.58 -9.02
C PHE A 320 22.17 -5.09 -7.59
N HIS A 321 22.99 -4.05 -7.42
CA HIS A 321 23.22 -3.43 -6.11
C HIS A 321 21.91 -2.84 -5.57
N ASN A 322 21.22 -2.05 -6.37
CA ASN A 322 19.94 -1.43 -6.01
C ASN A 322 18.85 -2.46 -5.68
N ALA A 323 18.82 -3.60 -6.37
CA ALA A 323 17.90 -4.69 -6.05
C ALA A 323 18.29 -5.41 -4.75
N ASN A 324 19.59 -5.70 -4.56
CA ASN A 324 20.08 -6.40 -3.37
C ASN A 324 19.89 -5.58 -2.11
N GLU A 325 20.08 -4.26 -2.15
CA GLU A 325 19.81 -3.37 -1.03
C GLU A 325 18.39 -3.55 -0.49
N THR A 326 17.37 -3.64 -1.37
CA THR A 326 15.98 -3.93 -0.96
C THR A 326 15.83 -5.32 -0.33
N LEU A 327 16.59 -6.31 -0.81
CA LEU A 327 16.48 -7.68 -0.32
C LEU A 327 17.22 -7.89 1.01
N GLU A 328 18.35 -7.21 1.22
CA GLU A 328 19.19 -7.28 2.41
C GLU A 328 18.58 -6.48 3.59
N ASN A 329 17.92 -5.36 3.33
CA ASN A 329 17.21 -4.57 4.34
C ASN A 329 16.03 -5.32 4.99
N ALA A 330 15.63 -6.48 4.47
CA ALA A 330 14.63 -7.35 5.06
C ALA A 330 15.25 -8.34 6.06
N THR A 331 16.02 -7.84 7.01
CA THR A 331 16.50 -8.66 8.14
C THR A 331 15.31 -9.14 8.97
N VAL A 332 15.37 -10.39 9.41
CA VAL A 332 14.33 -10.99 10.25
C VAL A 332 14.99 -11.76 11.39
N ASN A 333 14.51 -11.51 12.59
CA ASN A 333 15.09 -12.09 13.80
C ASN A 333 14.32 -13.34 14.28
N ASN A 334 13.18 -13.67 13.63
CA ASN A 334 12.39 -14.85 14.00
C ASN A 334 11.72 -15.53 12.77
N PHE A 335 11.29 -16.78 12.98
CA PHE A 335 10.69 -17.62 11.93
C PHE A 335 9.38 -17.04 11.38
N ALA A 336 8.50 -16.49 12.22
CA ALA A 336 7.21 -15.95 11.77
C ALA A 336 7.41 -14.76 10.84
N GLN A 337 8.32 -13.85 11.17
CA GLN A 337 8.67 -12.73 10.29
C GLN A 337 9.37 -13.20 9.01
N GLY A 338 10.12 -14.30 9.07
CA GLY A 338 10.62 -14.99 7.88
C GLY A 338 9.48 -15.43 6.95
N LEU A 339 8.40 -16.02 7.48
CA LEU A 339 7.21 -16.37 6.70
C LEU A 339 6.53 -15.12 6.08
N VAL A 340 6.46 -14.01 6.80
CA VAL A 340 5.92 -12.74 6.30
C VAL A 340 6.71 -12.23 5.09
N VAL A 341 8.04 -12.16 5.21
CA VAL A 341 8.92 -11.71 4.12
C VAL A 341 8.82 -12.64 2.91
N TRP A 342 8.91 -13.96 3.13
CA TRP A 342 8.81 -14.93 2.04
C TRP A 342 7.41 -15.01 1.44
N GLY A 343 6.35 -14.80 2.22
CA GLY A 343 4.98 -14.69 1.73
C GLY A 343 4.84 -13.58 0.70
N GLY A 344 5.29 -12.36 1.04
CA GLY A 344 5.29 -11.24 0.12
C GLY A 344 6.15 -11.45 -1.13
N ARG A 345 7.38 -12.00 -0.99
CA ARG A 345 8.25 -12.34 -2.12
C ARG A 345 7.62 -13.41 -3.02
N SER A 346 6.99 -14.41 -2.43
CA SER A 346 6.36 -15.51 -3.17
C SER A 346 5.20 -15.04 -4.02
N VAL A 347 4.34 -14.16 -3.51
CA VAL A 347 3.21 -13.68 -4.30
C VAL A 347 3.66 -12.85 -5.51
N ILE A 348 4.77 -12.09 -5.39
CA ILE A 348 5.37 -11.37 -6.51
C ILE A 348 5.90 -12.37 -7.55
N ALA A 349 6.70 -13.34 -7.13
CA ALA A 349 7.29 -14.34 -8.02
C ALA A 349 6.20 -15.19 -8.74
N LEU A 350 5.22 -15.69 -7.99
CA LEU A 350 4.10 -16.46 -8.53
C LEU A 350 3.26 -15.64 -9.50
N SER A 351 2.96 -14.37 -9.17
CA SER A 351 2.18 -13.51 -10.07
C SER A 351 2.92 -13.19 -11.37
N ALA A 352 4.24 -12.94 -11.29
CA ALA A 352 5.09 -12.76 -12.47
C ALA A 352 5.12 -14.04 -13.33
N MET A 353 5.24 -15.21 -12.72
CA MET A 353 5.22 -16.49 -13.45
C MET A 353 3.88 -16.71 -14.17
N VAL A 354 2.76 -16.48 -13.48
CA VAL A 354 1.42 -16.62 -14.10
C VAL A 354 1.24 -15.58 -15.21
N ALA A 355 1.74 -14.35 -15.03
CA ALA A 355 1.72 -13.32 -16.07
C ALA A 355 2.54 -13.73 -17.31
N LEU A 356 3.73 -14.32 -17.13
CA LEU A 356 4.56 -14.83 -18.25
C LEU A 356 3.85 -15.96 -19.00
N ILE A 357 3.15 -16.86 -18.31
CA ILE A 357 2.30 -17.88 -18.93
C ILE A 357 1.21 -17.20 -19.78
N GLY A 358 0.58 -16.14 -19.27
CA GLY A 358 -0.42 -15.36 -20.01
C GLY A 358 0.16 -14.70 -21.27
N VAL A 359 1.32 -14.05 -21.14
CA VAL A 359 2.06 -13.45 -22.27
C VAL A 359 2.39 -14.49 -23.32
N TRP A 360 2.98 -15.63 -22.92
CA TRP A 360 3.33 -16.73 -23.84
C TRP A 360 2.10 -17.27 -24.57
N ARG A 361 1.00 -17.50 -23.85
CA ARG A 361 -0.27 -17.97 -24.43
C ARG A 361 -0.85 -16.98 -25.43
N CYS A 362 -0.91 -15.69 -25.08
CA CYS A 362 -1.40 -14.65 -25.97
C CYS A 362 -0.50 -14.48 -27.20
N TRP A 363 0.82 -14.57 -27.01
CA TRP A 363 1.79 -14.55 -28.13
C TRP A 363 1.55 -15.70 -29.10
N ARG A 364 1.40 -16.92 -28.58
CA ARG A 364 1.13 -18.12 -29.42
C ARG A 364 -0.19 -18.01 -30.17
N ASN A 365 -1.20 -17.39 -29.57
CA ASN A 365 -2.53 -17.20 -30.16
C ASN A 365 -2.62 -15.92 -31.03
N ARG A 366 -1.54 -15.16 -31.18
CA ARG A 366 -1.48 -13.88 -31.91
C ARG A 366 -2.43 -12.80 -31.36
N ASP A 367 -2.73 -12.85 -30.08
CA ASP A 367 -3.63 -11.91 -29.37
C ASP A 367 -2.89 -11.16 -28.25
N LEU A 368 -1.60 -10.87 -28.48
CA LEU A 368 -0.75 -10.25 -27.49
C LEU A 368 -1.04 -8.75 -27.35
N GLN A 369 -1.41 -8.33 -26.13
CA GLN A 369 -1.55 -6.92 -25.77
C GLN A 369 -0.18 -6.32 -25.44
N LEU A 370 0.62 -6.05 -26.49
CA LEU A 370 2.00 -5.60 -26.35
C LEU A 370 2.14 -4.36 -25.45
N THR A 371 1.14 -3.47 -25.46
CA THR A 371 1.13 -2.29 -24.58
C THR A 371 1.13 -2.68 -23.09
N ALA A 372 0.36 -3.72 -22.70
CA ALA A 372 0.33 -4.21 -21.33
C ALA A 372 1.66 -4.89 -20.95
N VAL A 373 2.28 -5.62 -21.89
CA VAL A 373 3.61 -6.23 -21.67
C VAL A 373 4.70 -5.18 -21.47
N ILE A 374 4.69 -4.12 -22.29
CA ILE A 374 5.63 -3.01 -22.18
C ILE A 374 5.50 -2.36 -20.78
N LEU A 375 4.28 -2.01 -20.36
CA LEU A 375 4.03 -1.39 -19.07
C LEU A 375 4.31 -2.32 -17.87
N MET A 376 4.29 -3.64 -18.07
CA MET A 376 4.73 -4.61 -17.08
C MET A 376 6.25 -4.61 -16.87
N ILE A 377 7.02 -4.42 -17.95
CA ILE A 377 8.49 -4.52 -17.93
C ILE A 377 9.16 -3.18 -17.58
N LEU A 378 8.63 -2.06 -18.09
CA LEU A 378 9.25 -0.75 -17.94
C LEU A 378 9.57 -0.35 -16.50
N PRO A 379 8.75 -0.66 -15.47
CA PRO A 379 9.10 -0.31 -14.08
C PRO A 379 10.42 -0.93 -13.61
N GLY A 380 10.86 -2.05 -14.18
CA GLY A 380 12.16 -2.63 -13.91
C GLY A 380 13.35 -1.72 -14.25
N THR A 381 13.18 -0.72 -15.13
CA THR A 381 14.22 0.27 -15.43
C THR A 381 14.52 1.20 -14.26
N LEU A 382 13.62 1.32 -13.28
CA LEU A 382 13.89 2.08 -12.05
C LEU A 382 15.09 1.52 -11.29
N LEU A 383 15.33 0.21 -11.34
CA LEU A 383 16.49 -0.43 -10.73
C LEU A 383 17.83 0.06 -11.32
N ILE A 384 17.82 0.51 -12.60
CA ILE A 384 19.00 1.06 -13.25
C ILE A 384 19.24 2.50 -12.81
N ILE A 385 18.16 3.20 -12.42
CA ILE A 385 18.18 4.65 -12.20
C ILE A 385 18.57 5.01 -10.77
N THR A 386 18.07 4.28 -9.75
CA THR A 386 18.28 4.64 -8.34
C THR A 386 18.03 3.46 -7.42
N GLY A 387 18.67 3.46 -6.23
CA GLY A 387 18.37 2.54 -5.11
C GLY A 387 17.18 2.99 -4.27
N PHE A 388 16.90 4.30 -4.23
CA PHE A 388 15.80 4.90 -3.48
C PHE A 388 15.72 4.41 -2.02
N ASP A 389 16.80 4.56 -1.28
CA ASP A 389 16.96 4.11 0.13
C ASP A 389 16.60 2.63 0.34
N GLY A 390 16.94 1.77 -0.63
CA GLY A 390 16.65 0.33 -0.56
C GLY A 390 15.19 -0.06 -0.78
N GLU A 391 14.33 0.84 -1.29
CA GLU A 391 12.92 0.53 -1.55
C GLU A 391 12.57 0.36 -3.04
N ILE A 392 13.52 0.51 -3.94
CA ILE A 392 13.24 0.62 -5.38
C ILE A 392 12.58 -0.63 -5.97
N LEU A 393 12.90 -1.83 -5.48
CA LEU A 393 12.27 -3.06 -5.95
C LEU A 393 10.78 -3.11 -5.62
N PHE A 394 10.39 -2.62 -4.43
CA PHE A 394 8.97 -2.49 -4.05
C PHE A 394 8.26 -1.47 -4.94
N ARG A 395 8.92 -0.35 -5.25
CA ARG A 395 8.35 0.68 -6.15
C ARG A 395 8.19 0.15 -7.57
N ALA A 396 9.20 -0.54 -8.12
CA ALA A 396 9.10 -1.17 -9.42
C ALA A 396 7.95 -2.19 -9.48
N THR A 397 7.81 -3.01 -8.43
CA THR A 397 6.71 -3.98 -8.30
C THR A 397 5.35 -3.28 -8.25
N LEU A 398 5.20 -2.20 -7.47
CA LEU A 398 3.95 -1.43 -7.39
C LEU A 398 3.49 -0.93 -8.76
N PHE A 399 4.40 -0.33 -9.54
CA PHE A 399 4.08 0.20 -10.86
C PHE A 399 3.82 -0.91 -11.90
N ALA A 400 4.43 -2.08 -11.76
CA ALA A 400 4.21 -3.23 -12.64
C ALA A 400 2.94 -4.02 -12.31
N ALA A 401 2.48 -4.02 -11.05
CA ALA A 401 1.41 -4.86 -10.53
C ALA A 401 0.11 -4.85 -11.37
N PRO A 402 -0.43 -3.71 -11.85
CA PRO A 402 -1.64 -3.69 -12.67
C PRO A 402 -1.50 -4.51 -13.96
N PHE A 403 -0.31 -4.44 -14.56
CA PHE A 403 -0.02 -5.07 -15.84
C PHE A 403 0.39 -6.53 -15.66
N ILE A 404 1.02 -6.87 -14.55
CA ILE A 404 1.22 -8.26 -14.10
C ILE A 404 -0.16 -8.91 -13.91
N ALA A 405 -1.08 -8.28 -13.19
CA ALA A 405 -2.42 -8.79 -12.94
C ALA A 405 -3.22 -8.99 -14.23
N PHE A 406 -3.13 -8.04 -15.19
CA PHE A 406 -3.77 -8.17 -16.49
C PHE A 406 -3.22 -9.37 -17.28
N ASN A 407 -1.90 -9.48 -17.40
CA ASN A 407 -1.27 -10.58 -18.12
C ASN A 407 -1.53 -11.93 -17.41
N ALA A 408 -1.55 -11.97 -16.07
CA ALA A 408 -1.93 -13.16 -15.31
C ALA A 408 -3.38 -13.58 -15.57
N ALA A 409 -4.31 -12.64 -15.67
CA ALA A 409 -5.70 -12.94 -16.01
C ALA A 409 -5.84 -13.53 -17.42
N THR A 410 -5.01 -13.13 -18.40
CA THR A 410 -4.99 -13.73 -19.74
C THR A 410 -4.48 -15.17 -19.75
N ALA A 411 -3.72 -15.60 -18.75
CA ALA A 411 -3.32 -16.99 -18.61
C ALA A 411 -4.52 -17.92 -18.41
N VAL A 412 -5.56 -17.43 -17.77
CA VAL A 412 -6.70 -18.23 -17.31
C VAL A 412 -7.92 -18.06 -18.22
N ILE A 413 -8.26 -16.82 -18.59
CA ILE A 413 -9.41 -16.55 -19.48
C ILE A 413 -8.96 -16.70 -20.92
N PRO A 414 -9.60 -17.58 -21.73
CA PRO A 414 -9.33 -17.64 -23.16
C PRO A 414 -9.79 -16.34 -23.83
N SER A 415 -8.98 -15.82 -24.74
CA SER A 415 -9.36 -14.72 -25.61
C SER A 415 -10.62 -15.11 -26.40
N VAL A 416 -11.63 -14.23 -26.36
CA VAL A 416 -12.87 -14.25 -27.15
C VAL A 416 -13.98 -15.21 -26.71
N GLY A 417 -15.02 -14.62 -26.11
CA GLY A 417 -16.44 -14.90 -26.35
C GLY A 417 -17.09 -16.18 -25.79
N GLY A 418 -16.36 -17.21 -25.44
CA GLY A 418 -16.91 -18.51 -25.00
C GLY A 418 -17.37 -18.54 -23.52
N ARG A 419 -18.17 -19.54 -23.13
CA ARG A 419 -18.40 -19.88 -21.71
C ARG A 419 -17.07 -20.28 -21.07
N LEU A 420 -16.82 -19.82 -19.82
CA LEU A 420 -15.68 -20.33 -19.04
C LEU A 420 -15.88 -21.83 -18.83
N ARG A 421 -14.91 -22.63 -19.26
CA ARG A 421 -14.90 -24.09 -19.04
C ARG A 421 -14.54 -24.35 -17.58
N GLY A 422 -14.90 -25.53 -17.06
CA GLY A 422 -14.55 -25.94 -15.70
C GLY A 422 -13.06 -25.78 -15.37
N GLN A 423 -12.19 -26.09 -16.33
CA GLN A 423 -10.74 -25.91 -16.19
C GLN A 423 -10.32 -24.45 -15.97
N ALA A 424 -10.96 -23.47 -16.65
CA ALA A 424 -10.67 -22.06 -16.42
C ALA A 424 -11.14 -21.61 -15.03
N LEU A 425 -12.31 -22.07 -14.57
CA LEU A 425 -12.81 -21.78 -13.23
C LEU A 425 -11.90 -22.38 -12.16
N ALA A 426 -11.47 -23.63 -12.34
CA ALA A 426 -10.49 -24.27 -11.46
C ALA A 426 -9.15 -23.51 -11.44
N ALA A 427 -8.67 -23.06 -12.60
CA ALA A 427 -7.45 -22.24 -12.68
C ALA A 427 -7.59 -20.90 -11.94
N ILE A 428 -8.74 -20.21 -12.07
CA ILE A 428 -9.01 -18.97 -11.28
C ILE A 428 -8.97 -19.27 -9.78
N ALA A 429 -9.61 -20.36 -9.34
CA ALA A 429 -9.61 -20.75 -7.94
C ALA A 429 -8.20 -21.08 -7.43
N VAL A 430 -7.40 -21.83 -8.21
CA VAL A 430 -6.01 -22.17 -7.87
C VAL A 430 -5.14 -20.91 -7.77
N VAL A 431 -5.19 -20.01 -8.77
CA VAL A 431 -4.41 -18.77 -8.76
C VAL A 431 -4.83 -17.88 -7.58
N THR A 432 -6.13 -17.78 -7.28
CA THR A 432 -6.62 -17.06 -6.10
C THR A 432 -6.08 -17.68 -4.80
N ALA A 433 -6.13 -19.01 -4.68
CA ALA A 433 -5.62 -19.73 -3.51
C ALA A 433 -4.10 -19.62 -3.33
N LEU A 434 -3.35 -19.42 -4.43
CA LEU A 434 -1.90 -19.19 -4.39
C LEU A 434 -1.57 -17.74 -4.00
N PHE A 435 -2.32 -16.75 -4.49
CA PHE A 435 -2.02 -15.35 -4.24
C PHE A 435 -2.49 -14.85 -2.86
N LEU A 436 -3.68 -15.29 -2.44
CA LEU A 436 -4.33 -14.76 -1.24
C LEU A 436 -3.50 -14.95 0.05
N PRO A 437 -2.92 -16.12 0.36
CA PRO A 437 -2.10 -16.26 1.56
C PRO A 437 -0.84 -15.38 1.54
N GLY A 438 -0.13 -15.32 0.40
CA GLY A 438 1.06 -14.48 0.26
C GLY A 438 0.74 -13.00 0.38
N PHE A 439 -0.39 -12.56 -0.19
CA PHE A 439 -0.91 -11.21 -0.02
C PHE A 439 -1.21 -10.89 1.45
N LEU A 440 -1.94 -11.75 2.14
CA LEU A 440 -2.29 -11.52 3.54
C LEU A 440 -1.07 -11.49 4.45
N LEU A 441 -0.11 -12.40 4.25
CA LEU A 441 1.17 -12.39 4.97
C LEU A 441 1.93 -11.08 4.73
N GLY A 442 2.10 -10.67 3.47
CA GLY A 442 2.80 -9.43 3.14
C GLY A 442 2.10 -8.18 3.66
N TYR A 443 0.76 -8.14 3.62
CA TYR A 443 -0.02 -6.95 3.98
C TYR A 443 -0.26 -6.82 5.49
N TYR A 444 -0.50 -7.93 6.18
CA TYR A 444 -0.87 -7.94 7.59
C TYR A 444 0.21 -8.45 8.55
N GLY A 445 1.25 -9.12 8.04
CA GLY A 445 2.22 -9.79 8.89
C GLY A 445 3.07 -8.87 9.77
N LYS A 446 3.10 -7.57 9.48
CA LYS A 446 3.82 -6.56 10.28
C LYS A 446 2.90 -5.72 11.17
N GLU A 447 1.62 -6.08 11.31
CA GLU A 447 0.64 -5.24 12.00
C GLU A 447 0.85 -5.14 13.52
N ARG A 448 1.51 -6.11 14.15
CA ARG A 448 1.87 -6.04 15.57
C ARG A 448 2.67 -4.77 15.89
N GLN A 449 3.62 -4.41 15.03
CA GLN A 449 4.44 -3.19 15.17
C GLN A 449 3.74 -1.94 14.63
N ASN A 450 2.79 -2.09 13.71
CA ASN A 450 2.07 -0.98 13.08
C ASN A 450 0.79 -0.58 13.84
N TYR A 451 0.42 -1.32 14.88
CA TYR A 451 -0.64 -0.94 15.80
C TYR A 451 -0.08 -0.07 16.91
N PHE A 452 -0.56 1.15 17.01
CA PHE A 452 -0.18 2.11 18.04
C PHE A 452 -1.30 2.24 19.06
N THR A 453 -0.96 2.09 20.34
CA THR A 453 -1.95 2.16 21.41
C THR A 453 -2.25 3.61 21.78
N PRO A 454 -3.43 3.90 22.38
CA PRO A 454 -3.72 5.23 22.90
C PRO A 454 -2.66 5.73 23.90
N ALA A 455 -2.05 4.81 24.65
CA ALA A 455 -0.98 5.13 25.61
C ALA A 455 0.30 5.62 24.91
N GLU A 456 0.69 5.01 23.78
CA GLU A 456 1.82 5.47 22.95
C GLU A 456 1.53 6.83 22.31
N VAL A 457 0.29 7.03 21.82
CA VAL A 457 -0.14 8.32 21.26
C VAL A 457 -0.10 9.42 22.33
N GLN A 458 -0.59 9.12 23.53
CA GLN A 458 -0.55 10.06 24.66
C GLN A 458 0.88 10.46 25.04
N ALA A 459 1.81 9.51 25.08
CA ALA A 459 3.20 9.79 25.42
C ALA A 459 3.89 10.67 24.35
N ALA A 460 3.66 10.37 23.08
CA ALA A 460 4.19 11.15 21.97
C ALA A 460 3.61 12.58 21.94
N ALA A 461 2.30 12.73 22.19
CA ALA A 461 1.63 14.02 22.31
C ALA A 461 2.21 14.82 23.48
N TRP A 462 2.38 14.18 24.64
CA TRP A 462 2.92 14.85 25.81
C TRP A 462 4.31 15.44 25.54
N VAL A 463 5.21 14.69 24.91
CA VAL A 463 6.54 15.20 24.53
C VAL A 463 6.42 16.39 23.59
N SER A 464 5.56 16.28 22.57
CA SER A 464 5.34 17.34 21.59
C SER A 464 4.80 18.65 22.20
N ASP A 465 3.95 18.53 23.24
CA ASP A 465 3.31 19.69 23.88
C ASP A 465 4.17 20.35 24.97
N HIS A 466 5.13 19.61 25.54
CA HIS A 466 5.94 20.12 26.67
C HIS A 466 7.34 20.58 26.27
N ALA A 467 7.84 20.11 25.12
CA ALA A 467 9.19 20.43 24.66
C ALA A 467 9.28 21.83 24.06
N ARG A 468 10.32 22.56 24.41
CA ARG A 468 10.65 23.87 23.82
C ARG A 468 11.26 23.68 22.41
N PRO A 469 11.16 24.68 21.52
CA PRO A 469 11.90 24.67 20.26
C PRO A 469 13.40 24.45 20.47
N GLY A 470 14.01 23.58 19.63
CA GLY A 470 15.41 23.19 19.75
C GLY A 470 15.70 22.07 20.73
N SER A 471 14.70 21.28 21.10
CA SER A 471 14.85 20.11 21.99
C SER A 471 15.43 18.90 21.28
N LEU A 472 16.03 17.98 22.05
CA LEU A 472 16.48 16.66 21.61
C LEU A 472 15.45 15.61 22.00
N LEU A 473 15.07 14.76 21.04
CA LEU A 473 14.32 13.54 21.30
C LEU A 473 15.11 12.32 20.84
N VAL A 474 15.61 11.57 21.81
CA VAL A 474 16.20 10.25 21.57
C VAL A 474 15.07 9.23 21.54
N GLU A 475 14.97 8.51 20.43
CA GLU A 475 13.93 7.52 20.15
C GLU A 475 14.53 6.11 20.15
N GLY A 476 13.82 5.11 20.65
CA GLY A 476 14.27 3.72 20.54
C GLY A 476 14.38 3.27 19.08
N SER A 477 13.34 3.56 18.29
CA SER A 477 13.27 3.46 16.83
C SER A 477 12.28 4.49 16.28
N ARG A 478 12.17 4.60 14.97
CA ARG A 478 11.21 5.51 14.31
C ARG A 478 9.77 4.97 14.24
N ASN A 479 9.53 3.77 14.73
CA ASN A 479 8.23 3.10 14.62
C ASN A 479 7.33 3.33 15.84
N TYR A 480 6.79 4.52 15.94
CA TYR A 480 5.77 4.92 16.92
C TYR A 480 4.98 6.12 16.35
N PRO A 481 3.90 6.61 17.01
CA PRO A 481 3.17 7.80 16.56
C PRO A 481 4.03 9.06 16.71
N SER A 482 5.02 9.25 15.84
CA SER A 482 5.98 10.34 15.93
C SER A 482 5.67 11.47 14.95
N GLN A 483 6.20 12.66 15.26
CA GLN A 483 6.27 13.80 14.33
C GLN A 483 4.90 14.27 13.81
N PHE A 484 3.79 14.00 14.50
CA PHE A 484 2.46 14.36 14.04
C PHE A 484 2.03 15.79 14.45
N SER A 485 2.77 16.43 15.35
CA SER A 485 2.56 17.80 15.81
C SER A 485 3.88 18.40 16.26
N ASN A 486 4.10 19.71 16.03
CA ASN A 486 5.28 20.48 16.47
C ASN A 486 6.64 19.81 16.19
N TYR A 487 6.72 18.96 15.16
CA TYR A 487 7.91 18.14 14.90
C TYR A 487 9.16 18.98 14.56
N GLU A 488 9.00 20.19 14.09
CA GLU A 488 10.05 21.16 13.82
C GLU A 488 10.84 21.59 15.07
N ASN A 489 10.26 21.38 16.26
CA ASN A 489 10.88 21.74 17.53
C ASN A 489 12.01 20.79 17.95
N PHE A 490 12.18 19.65 17.25
CA PHE A 490 13.05 18.58 17.73
C PHE A 490 14.21 18.27 16.77
N THR A 491 15.33 17.89 17.36
CA THR A 491 16.32 17.02 16.74
C THR A 491 16.01 15.58 17.14
N TYR A 492 15.71 14.70 16.18
CA TYR A 492 15.37 13.30 16.42
C TYR A 492 16.60 12.42 16.24
N VAL A 493 16.87 11.57 17.23
CA VAL A 493 17.99 10.60 17.19
C VAL A 493 17.46 9.21 17.51
N PRO A 494 17.14 8.40 16.48
CA PRO A 494 16.69 7.02 16.65
C PRO A 494 17.90 6.11 16.91
N ILE A 495 17.92 5.44 18.07
CA ILE A 495 19.02 4.58 18.53
C ILE A 495 19.32 3.47 17.52
N ASP A 496 18.28 2.85 16.96
CA ASP A 496 18.39 1.75 15.97
C ASP A 496 19.02 2.16 14.63
N ARG A 497 19.11 3.46 14.34
CA ARG A 497 19.70 4.01 13.11
C ARG A 497 21.10 4.55 13.32
N GLU A 498 21.57 4.59 14.55
CA GLU A 498 22.92 4.98 14.86
C GLU A 498 23.95 3.94 14.32
N PRO A 499 25.19 4.36 14.03
CA PRO A 499 26.25 3.42 13.69
C PRO A 499 26.40 2.32 14.75
N ARG A 500 26.85 1.14 14.33
CA ARG A 500 26.96 -0.04 15.21
C ARG A 500 27.72 0.24 16.49
N ASP A 501 28.80 0.99 16.43
CA ASP A 501 29.61 1.33 17.60
C ASP A 501 28.82 2.20 18.59
N SER A 502 28.01 3.15 18.10
CA SER A 502 27.18 4.02 18.91
C SER A 502 26.06 3.25 19.64
N TRP A 503 25.23 2.48 18.89
CA TRP A 503 24.15 1.73 19.54
C TRP A 503 24.68 0.60 20.44
N SER A 504 25.85 -0.02 20.11
CA SER A 504 26.48 -1.01 20.98
C SER A 504 26.95 -0.40 22.31
N ALA A 505 27.51 0.81 22.26
CA ALA A 505 27.91 1.54 23.45
C ALA A 505 26.68 1.88 24.33
N ILE A 506 25.56 2.30 23.71
CA ILE A 506 24.29 2.56 24.43
C ILE A 506 23.78 1.27 25.08
N VAL A 507 23.81 0.14 24.40
CA VAL A 507 23.36 -1.15 24.96
C VAL A 507 24.26 -1.59 26.12
N ALA A 508 25.57 -1.33 26.05
CA ALA A 508 26.54 -1.69 27.11
C ALA A 508 26.42 -0.79 28.35
N ASP A 509 26.27 0.52 28.18
CA ASP A 509 26.09 1.50 29.27
C ASP A 509 24.99 2.53 28.89
N PRO A 510 23.71 2.15 28.99
CA PRO A 510 22.61 3.04 28.60
C PRO A 510 22.60 4.36 29.38
N ALA A 511 22.84 4.30 30.68
CA ALA A 511 22.71 5.46 31.54
C ALA A 511 23.86 6.45 31.35
N GLY A 512 25.09 5.98 31.22
CA GLY A 512 26.25 6.84 30.99
C GLY A 512 26.19 7.53 29.63
N VAL A 513 26.04 6.75 28.56
CA VAL A 513 26.06 7.29 27.19
C VAL A 513 24.89 8.23 26.92
N LEU A 514 23.67 7.84 27.32
CA LEU A 514 22.49 8.69 27.08
C LEU A 514 22.50 9.93 27.96
N ALA A 515 23.04 9.87 29.22
CA ALA A 515 23.19 11.05 30.03
C ALA A 515 24.13 12.08 29.39
N ASP A 516 25.22 11.63 28.77
CA ASP A 516 26.15 12.53 28.06
C ASP A 516 25.48 13.18 26.83
N TRP A 517 24.65 12.44 26.09
CA TRP A 517 23.88 13.01 24.97
C TRP A 517 22.88 14.06 25.44
N LEU A 518 22.15 13.78 26.52
CA LEU A 518 21.11 14.67 27.04
C LEU A 518 21.65 15.91 27.73
N ARG A 519 22.92 15.89 28.24
CA ARG A 519 23.59 17.06 28.84
C ARG A 519 24.12 18.06 27.82
N ASN A 520 24.03 17.76 26.53
CA ASN A 520 24.53 18.66 25.51
C ASN A 520 23.79 20.02 25.57
N PRO A 521 24.49 21.12 25.90
CA PRO A 521 23.87 22.43 26.12
C PRO A 521 23.30 23.07 24.83
N ARG A 522 23.54 22.42 23.69
CA ARG A 522 22.94 22.83 22.41
C ARG A 522 21.42 22.72 22.40
N TYR A 523 20.85 21.80 23.22
CA TYR A 523 19.43 21.52 23.23
C TYR A 523 18.72 22.22 24.37
N ALA A 524 17.51 22.76 24.10
CA ALA A 524 16.71 23.44 25.07
C ALA A 524 16.16 22.50 26.17
N ASP A 525 15.66 21.34 25.73
CA ASP A 525 15.23 20.22 26.55
C ASP A 525 15.71 18.92 25.90
N SER A 526 15.81 17.84 26.66
CA SER A 526 16.25 16.55 26.14
C SER A 526 15.42 15.42 26.76
N TYR A 527 14.93 14.54 25.89
CA TYR A 527 14.04 13.43 26.25
C TYR A 527 14.56 12.12 25.67
N VAL A 528 14.30 11.01 26.38
CA VAL A 528 14.35 9.66 25.81
C VAL A 528 12.94 9.10 25.83
N LEU A 529 12.45 8.64 24.68
CA LEU A 529 11.13 8.01 24.56
C LEU A 529 11.29 6.56 24.10
N ILE A 530 10.78 5.64 24.92
CA ILE A 530 10.72 4.21 24.60
C ILE A 530 9.26 3.78 24.63
N THR A 531 8.82 3.11 23.57
CA THR A 531 7.44 2.63 23.42
C THR A 531 7.39 1.13 23.10
N ARG A 532 6.22 0.53 23.31
CA ARG A 532 5.95 -0.87 22.97
C ARG A 532 6.21 -1.17 21.49
N SER A 533 5.71 -0.34 20.58
CA SER A 533 5.82 -0.55 19.14
C SER A 533 7.26 -0.44 18.65
N GLN A 534 8.08 0.44 19.23
CA GLN A 534 9.52 0.51 18.98
C GLN A 534 10.23 -0.79 19.39
N GLY A 535 9.91 -1.32 20.59
CA GLY A 535 10.47 -2.59 21.06
C GLY A 535 10.15 -3.74 20.14
N ILE A 536 8.89 -3.84 19.70
CA ILE A 536 8.45 -4.90 18.76
C ILE A 536 9.18 -4.79 17.42
N GLU A 537 9.35 -3.58 16.86
CA GLU A 537 10.07 -3.39 15.60
C GLU A 537 11.55 -3.79 15.74
N VAL A 538 12.23 -3.32 16.77
CA VAL A 538 13.64 -3.62 17.01
C VAL A 538 13.86 -5.12 17.21
N ASP A 539 12.99 -5.79 17.97
CA ASP A 539 13.06 -7.23 18.22
C ASP A 539 12.82 -8.06 16.94
N ALA A 540 11.92 -7.58 16.07
CA ALA A 540 11.55 -8.29 14.85
C ALA A 540 12.52 -8.04 13.67
N HIS A 541 13.01 -6.82 13.52
CA HIS A 541 13.71 -6.35 12.32
C HIS A 541 14.94 -5.47 12.58
N GLY A 542 15.14 -5.01 13.82
CA GLY A 542 16.19 -4.06 14.15
C GLY A 542 17.61 -4.65 14.08
N PRO A 543 18.64 -3.80 13.98
CA PRO A 543 20.03 -4.22 14.00
C PRO A 543 20.52 -4.60 15.41
N MET A 544 19.83 -4.14 16.46
CA MET A 544 20.14 -4.43 17.85
C MET A 544 19.66 -5.83 18.26
N PRO A 545 20.32 -6.50 19.21
CA PRO A 545 19.82 -7.76 19.76
C PRO A 545 18.39 -7.62 20.33
N PRO A 546 17.53 -8.65 20.20
CA PRO A 546 16.22 -8.64 20.80
C PRO A 546 16.27 -8.35 22.31
N GLY A 547 15.31 -7.55 22.83
CA GLY A 547 15.28 -7.12 24.22
C GLY A 547 16.16 -5.91 24.55
N SER A 548 16.92 -5.37 23.60
CA SER A 548 17.83 -4.22 23.84
C SER A 548 17.09 -3.00 24.36
N LEU A 549 15.93 -2.62 23.79
CA LEU A 549 15.20 -1.45 24.25
C LEU A 549 14.62 -1.65 25.65
N GLN A 550 14.16 -2.85 25.99
CA GLN A 550 13.72 -3.17 27.36
C GLN A 550 14.88 -3.11 28.35
N GLY A 551 16.07 -3.56 27.95
CA GLY A 551 17.31 -3.45 28.73
C GLY A 551 17.67 -1.99 29.00
N ILE A 552 17.63 -1.15 27.95
CA ILE A 552 17.88 0.31 28.04
C ILE A 552 16.87 0.94 29.01
N GLU A 553 15.58 0.71 28.84
CA GLU A 553 14.53 1.23 29.71
C GLU A 553 14.77 0.84 31.16
N THR A 554 15.09 -0.42 31.42
CA THR A 554 15.37 -0.93 32.77
C THR A 554 16.58 -0.25 33.39
N ALA A 555 17.65 -0.02 32.62
CA ALA A 555 18.85 0.65 33.08
C ALA A 555 18.60 2.12 33.42
N LEU A 556 17.84 2.84 32.58
CA LEU A 556 17.46 4.23 32.83
C LEU A 556 16.60 4.38 34.10
N ARG A 557 15.65 3.46 34.34
CA ARG A 557 14.82 3.45 35.56
C ARG A 557 15.63 3.27 36.83
N ARG A 558 16.71 2.49 36.77
CA ARG A 558 17.60 2.24 37.94
C ARG A 558 18.65 3.32 38.15
N SER A 559 18.90 4.12 37.14
CA SER A 559 19.95 5.14 37.21
C SER A 559 19.53 6.34 38.05
N PRO A 560 20.39 6.81 39.00
CA PRO A 560 20.11 8.02 39.73
C PRO A 560 20.16 9.29 38.88
N GLN A 561 20.71 9.22 37.66
CA GLN A 561 20.83 10.37 36.76
C GLN A 561 19.52 10.67 36.00
N PHE A 562 18.62 9.69 35.89
CA PHE A 562 17.38 9.82 35.16
C PHE A 562 16.17 9.89 36.11
N GLN A 563 15.12 10.52 35.62
CA GLN A 563 13.79 10.43 36.19
C GLN A 563 12.76 10.17 35.10
N VAL A 564 11.69 9.49 35.47
CA VAL A 564 10.53 9.28 34.59
C VAL A 564 9.72 10.56 34.62
N ALA A 565 9.60 11.23 33.46
CA ALA A 565 8.79 12.42 33.28
C ALA A 565 7.32 12.07 33.00
N LEU A 566 7.12 10.97 32.22
CA LEU A 566 5.79 10.41 31.99
C LEU A 566 5.92 8.89 31.86
N GLU A 567 4.96 8.17 32.42
CA GLU A 567 4.77 6.76 32.26
C GLU A 567 3.33 6.47 31.88
N THR A 568 3.14 5.72 30.80
CA THR A 568 1.85 5.19 30.38
C THR A 568 1.96 3.66 30.29
N GLY A 569 0.85 2.96 30.02
CA GLY A 569 0.90 1.49 29.95
C GLY A 569 1.82 0.89 28.87
N ASP A 570 2.21 1.70 27.86
CA ASP A 570 2.97 1.22 26.69
C ASP A 570 4.12 2.16 26.28
N ALA A 571 4.39 3.21 27.06
CA ALA A 571 5.47 4.15 26.76
C ALA A 571 6.02 4.81 28.02
N THR A 572 7.33 5.09 28.00
CA THR A 572 8.04 5.79 29.09
C THR A 572 8.87 6.91 28.49
N VAL A 573 8.73 8.09 29.08
CA VAL A 573 9.54 9.29 28.78
C VAL A 573 10.50 9.53 29.93
N PHE A 574 11.79 9.58 29.62
CA PHE A 574 12.84 9.89 30.57
C PHE A 574 13.43 11.28 30.33
N VAL A 575 13.82 11.93 31.37
CA VAL A 575 14.60 13.18 31.39
C VAL A 575 15.74 13.05 32.40
N LEU A 576 16.76 13.89 32.27
CA LEU A 576 17.79 13.98 33.31
C LEU A 576 17.21 14.57 34.60
N ARG A 577 17.65 14.07 35.76
CA ARG A 577 17.37 14.71 37.03
C ARG A 577 18.05 16.07 37.09
N SER A 578 17.33 17.08 37.46
CA SER A 578 17.92 18.37 37.84
C SER A 578 18.87 18.14 39.03
N SER A 579 20.15 18.49 38.88
CA SER A 579 21.15 18.45 39.95
C SER A 579 20.83 19.45 41.04
#